data_14d42dcd3112709468a58e249fc2ac88
#
_entry.id   14d42dcd3112709468a58e249fc2ac88
#
_cell.length_a   1.000
_cell.length_b   1.000
_cell.length_c   1.000
_cell.angle_alpha   90.00
_cell.angle_beta   90.00
_cell.angle_gamma   90.00
#
_symmetry.space_group_name_H-M   'P 1'
#
loop_
_entity.id
_entity.type
_entity.pdbx_description
1 polymer ?
#
loop_
_entity_poly.entity_id
_entity_poly.type
_entity_poly.pdbx_seq_one_letter_code
_entity_poly.pdbx_strand_id
1 'polypeptide(L)'
;YIYILITLFSFSLSAQDGYWYDVLLEVEGEDVTEFEKTVDDFYSSLDFPGDVTLGFSRIQIAGQGFDETHILSFLSPSSESLANFLSTLSGSKWDSYVEKVRPLVDSVRRSAGIVTQAVNQEAVNPIGQAWLFKVKSKNAPAFYEAYSKVMDKFDFPGFSGAGQITHGVSNGENIFIYATYENLNSAFTFGPKNDNEAKAFAEFFETTGEFAEFSQTFTRVLIKNTSK
;
A
#
# COMPACT_ATOMS: atom_id res chain seq x y z
N TYR A 1 -36.79 -41.35 10.84
CA TYR A 1 -35.53 -40.71 11.13
C TYR A 1 -35.19 -39.73 10.02
N ILE A 2 -35.30 -38.42 10.28
CA ILE A 2 -34.93 -37.36 9.34
C ILE A 2 -33.48 -37.02 9.63
N TYR A 3 -32.59 -37.29 8.68
CA TYR A 3 -31.18 -36.82 8.73
C TYR A 3 -31.15 -35.40 8.20
N ILE A 4 -30.96 -34.43 9.12
CA ILE A 4 -30.66 -33.05 8.75
C ILE A 4 -29.18 -33.02 8.34
N LEU A 5 -28.92 -32.91 7.03
CA LEU A 5 -27.60 -32.66 6.47
C LEU A 5 -27.23 -31.19 6.75
N ILE A 6 -26.50 -30.93 7.83
CA ILE A 6 -25.91 -29.60 8.08
C ILE A 6 -24.74 -29.45 7.11
N THR A 7 -24.97 -28.82 5.99
CA THR A 7 -23.90 -28.29 5.13
C THR A 7 -23.22 -27.15 5.88
N LEU A 8 -22.09 -27.45 6.50
CA LEU A 8 -21.14 -26.44 6.96
C LEU A 8 -20.61 -25.70 5.73
N PHE A 9 -21.21 -24.55 5.45
CA PHE A 9 -20.55 -23.57 4.60
C PHE A 9 -19.32 -23.09 5.36
N SER A 10 -18.18 -23.66 5.01
CA SER A 10 -16.88 -23.09 5.36
C SER A 10 -16.77 -21.76 4.61
N PHE A 11 -17.15 -20.67 5.26
CA PHE A 11 -16.63 -19.38 4.85
C PHE A 11 -15.13 -19.47 5.06
N SER A 12 -14.38 -19.62 3.98
CA SER A 12 -12.98 -19.30 3.98
C SER A 12 -12.91 -17.81 4.33
N LEU A 13 -12.68 -17.49 5.62
CA LEU A 13 -12.16 -16.19 5.98
C LEU A 13 -10.88 -16.07 5.14
N SER A 14 -10.91 -15.22 4.13
CA SER A 14 -9.72 -14.80 3.41
C SER A 14 -8.74 -14.37 4.47
N ALA A 15 -7.64 -15.10 4.59
CA ALA A 15 -6.60 -14.73 5.53
C ALA A 15 -6.14 -13.34 5.14
N GLN A 16 -6.02 -12.46 6.11
CA GLN A 16 -5.49 -11.12 5.92
C GLN A 16 -4.06 -11.26 5.39
N ASP A 17 -3.80 -10.68 4.20
CA ASP A 17 -2.54 -10.87 3.48
C ASP A 17 -1.36 -10.07 4.06
N GLY A 18 -1.61 -9.10 4.93
CA GLY A 18 -0.56 -8.36 5.61
C GLY A 18 -1.00 -7.08 6.31
N TYR A 19 -0.04 -6.49 7.01
CA TYR A 19 -0.16 -5.22 7.71
C TYR A 19 0.85 -4.24 7.15
N TRP A 20 0.48 -2.97 7.09
CA TRP A 20 1.36 -1.92 6.62
C TRP A 20 1.31 -0.69 7.53
N TYR A 21 2.41 0.04 7.54
CA TYR A 21 2.54 1.33 8.20
C TYR A 21 3.36 2.25 7.31
N ASP A 22 2.75 3.37 6.92
CA ASP A 22 3.37 4.36 6.04
C ASP A 22 3.71 5.64 6.80
N VAL A 23 4.87 6.20 6.49
CA VAL A 23 5.29 7.54 6.86
C VAL A 23 5.48 8.33 5.57
N LEU A 24 4.60 9.27 5.32
CA LEU A 24 4.66 10.17 4.19
C LEU A 24 5.30 11.48 4.65
N LEU A 25 6.21 12.03 3.84
CA LEU A 25 7.04 13.17 4.21
C LEU A 25 7.06 14.16 3.06
N GLU A 26 6.95 15.44 3.40
CA GLU A 26 7.19 16.56 2.50
C GLU A 26 8.62 17.04 2.72
N VAL A 27 9.41 17.07 1.64
CA VAL A 27 10.82 17.45 1.66
C VAL A 27 11.03 18.44 0.52
N GLU A 28 11.60 19.61 0.82
CA GLU A 28 11.92 20.60 -0.21
C GLU A 28 13.01 20.11 -1.17
N GLY A 29 12.98 20.62 -2.41
CA GLY A 29 13.86 20.13 -3.47
C GLY A 29 15.35 20.23 -3.18
N GLU A 30 15.78 21.26 -2.42
CA GLU A 30 17.17 21.46 -2.02
C GLU A 30 17.64 20.45 -0.99
N ASP A 31 16.75 19.91 -0.15
CA ASP A 31 17.04 18.98 0.94
C ASP A 31 16.94 17.49 0.55
N VAL A 32 16.38 17.18 -0.62
CA VAL A 32 16.12 15.80 -1.06
C VAL A 32 17.35 14.90 -0.98
N THR A 33 18.50 15.37 -1.45
CA THR A 33 19.72 14.55 -1.50
C THR A 33 20.24 14.20 -0.09
N GLU A 34 20.22 15.17 0.83
CA GLU A 34 20.65 14.97 2.21
C GLU A 34 19.64 14.11 2.97
N PHE A 35 18.35 14.36 2.76
CA PHE A 35 17.26 13.58 3.33
C PHE A 35 17.36 12.09 2.93
N GLU A 36 17.42 11.81 1.63
CA GLU A 36 17.48 10.43 1.13
C GLU A 36 18.71 9.69 1.67
N LYS A 37 19.87 10.35 1.68
CA LYS A 37 21.07 9.77 2.25
C LYS A 37 20.92 9.49 3.75
N THR A 38 20.36 10.42 4.51
CA THR A 38 20.20 10.27 5.97
C THR A 38 19.24 9.13 6.31
N VAL A 39 18.14 9.01 5.54
CA VAL A 39 17.18 7.91 5.67
C VAL A 39 17.86 6.58 5.32
N ASP A 40 18.58 6.52 4.20
CA ASP A 40 19.26 5.29 3.76
C ASP A 40 20.32 4.84 4.75
N ASP A 41 21.18 5.73 5.21
CA ASP A 41 22.23 5.44 6.20
C ASP A 41 21.63 4.88 7.50
N PHE A 42 20.53 5.46 7.97
CA PHE A 42 19.88 5.01 9.20
C PHE A 42 19.26 3.62 9.05
N TYR A 43 18.36 3.45 8.09
CA TYR A 43 17.63 2.17 7.94
C TYR A 43 18.54 1.03 7.47
N SER A 44 19.60 1.31 6.71
CA SER A 44 20.63 0.30 6.37
C SER A 44 21.41 -0.19 7.57
N SER A 45 21.44 0.58 8.65
CA SER A 45 22.16 0.26 9.88
C SER A 45 21.31 -0.53 10.88
N LEU A 46 20.06 -0.85 10.54
CA LEU A 46 19.15 -1.62 11.38
C LEU A 46 19.09 -3.09 10.96
N ASP A 47 18.89 -3.96 11.94
CA ASP A 47 18.55 -5.36 11.71
C ASP A 47 17.03 -5.47 11.59
N PHE A 48 16.55 -5.73 10.37
CA PHE A 48 15.14 -5.99 10.13
C PHE A 48 14.79 -7.44 10.48
N PRO A 49 13.67 -7.71 11.18
CA PRO A 49 13.10 -9.05 11.26
C PRO A 49 12.89 -9.61 9.86
N GLY A 50 13.02 -10.93 9.70
CA GLY A 50 12.92 -11.54 8.37
C GLY A 50 11.55 -11.42 7.67
N ASP A 51 10.53 -11.06 8.44
CA ASP A 51 9.15 -10.85 8.00
C ASP A 51 8.71 -9.37 7.98
N VAL A 52 9.63 -8.43 8.27
CA VAL A 52 9.38 -6.99 8.13
C VAL A 52 10.21 -6.42 7.00
N THR A 53 9.57 -5.75 6.06
CA THR A 53 10.23 -5.08 4.94
C THR A 53 9.99 -3.58 4.99
N LEU A 54 10.96 -2.80 4.52
CA LEU A 54 10.82 -1.37 4.28
C LEU A 54 10.99 -1.09 2.78
N GLY A 55 10.00 -0.43 2.19
CA GLY A 55 10.10 0.24 0.92
C GLY A 55 10.28 1.75 1.12
N PHE A 56 11.44 2.29 0.77
CA PHE A 56 11.67 3.72 0.72
C PHE A 56 11.51 4.22 -0.71
N SER A 57 10.65 5.19 -0.93
CA SER A 57 10.26 5.63 -2.27
C SER A 57 10.10 7.15 -2.35
N ARG A 58 10.30 7.68 -3.56
CA ARG A 58 9.95 9.06 -3.92
C ARG A 58 8.58 9.06 -4.61
N ILE A 59 7.69 9.99 -4.24
CA ILE A 59 6.45 10.26 -4.97
C ILE A 59 6.80 11.04 -6.22
N GLN A 60 6.47 10.50 -7.39
CA GLN A 60 6.83 11.10 -8.67
C GLN A 60 5.64 11.76 -9.38
N ILE A 61 4.45 11.21 -9.21
CA ILE A 61 3.22 11.74 -9.79
C ILE A 61 2.15 11.70 -8.71
N ALA A 62 1.51 12.84 -8.46
CA ALA A 62 0.41 12.94 -7.52
C ALA A 62 -0.59 14.02 -7.99
N GLY A 63 -1.81 13.95 -7.48
CA GLY A 63 -2.85 14.94 -7.74
C GLY A 63 -2.65 16.24 -6.93
N GLN A 64 -3.41 17.27 -7.26
CA GLN A 64 -3.43 18.50 -6.50
C GLN A 64 -3.81 18.27 -5.03
N GLY A 65 -3.08 18.90 -4.10
CA GLY A 65 -3.29 18.76 -2.66
C GLY A 65 -2.64 17.51 -2.05
N PHE A 66 -1.75 16.87 -2.79
CA PHE A 66 -0.86 15.84 -2.29
C PHE A 66 0.56 16.42 -2.28
N ASP A 67 1.00 16.91 -1.14
CA ASP A 67 2.23 17.68 -1.00
C ASP A 67 3.43 16.79 -0.60
N GLU A 68 3.18 15.56 -0.14
CA GLU A 68 4.23 14.63 0.26
C GLU A 68 5.05 14.17 -0.95
N THR A 69 6.36 14.19 -0.78
CA THR A 69 7.36 13.88 -1.80
C THR A 69 8.00 12.50 -1.61
N HIS A 70 7.98 11.98 -0.38
CA HIS A 70 8.57 10.69 -0.02
C HIS A 70 7.65 9.84 0.84
N ILE A 71 7.86 8.52 0.77
CA ILE A 71 7.13 7.54 1.59
C ILE A 71 8.07 6.45 2.08
N LEU A 72 7.97 6.14 3.37
CA LEU A 72 8.54 4.95 4.01
C LEU A 72 7.38 4.00 4.28
N SER A 73 7.36 2.86 3.60
CA SER A 73 6.32 1.84 3.74
C SER A 73 6.88 0.61 4.44
N PHE A 74 6.43 0.35 5.66
CA PHE A 74 6.76 -0.85 6.43
C PHE A 74 5.65 -1.88 6.24
N LEU A 75 6.03 -3.10 5.86
CA LEU A 75 5.10 -4.20 5.60
C LEU A 75 5.51 -5.45 6.38
N SER A 76 4.53 -6.19 6.86
CA SER A 76 4.72 -7.51 7.48
C SER A 76 3.45 -8.35 7.36
N PRO A 77 3.55 -9.68 7.19
CA PRO A 77 2.41 -10.58 7.34
C PRO A 77 1.93 -10.69 8.81
N SER A 78 2.74 -10.20 9.77
CA SER A 78 2.47 -10.24 11.20
C SER A 78 2.33 -8.84 11.79
N SER A 79 1.16 -8.54 12.37
CA SER A 79 0.95 -7.29 13.12
C SER A 79 1.88 -7.17 14.33
N GLU A 80 2.16 -8.29 14.99
CA GLU A 80 3.06 -8.34 16.16
C GLU A 80 4.50 -8.02 15.75
N SER A 81 5.01 -8.65 14.68
CA SER A 81 6.35 -8.36 14.15
C SER A 81 6.49 -6.90 13.74
N LEU A 82 5.49 -6.35 13.02
CA LEU A 82 5.49 -4.95 12.63
C LEU A 82 5.50 -4.02 13.85
N ALA A 83 4.62 -4.25 14.82
CA ALA A 83 4.52 -3.44 16.03
C ALA A 83 5.80 -3.52 16.88
N ASN A 84 6.35 -4.72 17.04
CA ASN A 84 7.61 -4.93 17.77
C ASN A 84 8.76 -4.19 17.08
N PHE A 85 8.90 -4.31 15.76
CA PHE A 85 9.93 -3.58 15.01
C PHE A 85 9.79 -2.07 15.19
N LEU A 86 8.58 -1.51 14.97
CA LEU A 86 8.34 -0.07 15.13
C LEU A 86 8.65 0.41 16.56
N SER A 87 8.44 -0.43 17.58
CA SER A 87 8.79 -0.12 18.98
C SER A 87 10.29 -0.04 19.23
N THR A 88 11.12 -0.68 18.40
CA THR A 88 12.59 -0.57 18.48
C THR A 88 13.11 0.77 17.97
N LEU A 89 12.30 1.53 17.22
CA LEU A 89 12.65 2.87 16.74
C LEU A 89 12.59 3.89 17.87
N SER A 90 13.53 3.78 18.81
CA SER A 90 13.63 4.57 20.04
C SER A 90 15.08 4.63 20.55
N GLY A 91 15.34 5.50 21.54
CA GLY A 91 16.65 5.67 22.17
C GLY A 91 17.61 6.53 21.35
N SER A 92 18.84 6.65 21.81
CA SER A 92 19.81 7.65 21.32
C SER A 92 20.13 7.58 19.84
N LYS A 93 20.15 6.38 19.25
CA LYS A 93 20.38 6.19 17.81
C LYS A 93 19.20 6.75 16.98
N TRP A 94 17.98 6.47 17.43
CA TRP A 94 16.75 7.01 16.84
C TRP A 94 16.68 8.53 17.03
N ASP A 95 16.95 9.04 18.23
CA ASP A 95 16.94 10.47 18.53
C ASP A 95 17.90 11.24 17.63
N SER A 96 19.13 10.71 17.45
CA SER A 96 20.12 11.30 16.53
C SER A 96 19.68 11.30 15.07
N TYR A 97 18.95 10.26 14.62
CA TYR A 97 18.36 10.22 13.29
C TYR A 97 17.27 11.30 13.15
N VAL A 98 16.36 11.36 14.11
CA VAL A 98 15.27 12.35 14.11
C VAL A 98 15.80 13.78 14.13
N GLU A 99 16.85 14.06 14.92
CA GLU A 99 17.50 15.38 14.94
C GLU A 99 18.05 15.80 13.58
N LYS A 100 18.59 14.85 12.79
CA LYS A 100 19.10 15.11 11.44
C LYS A 100 18.00 15.28 10.40
N VAL A 101 16.93 14.48 10.49
CA VAL A 101 15.84 14.49 9.52
C VAL A 101 14.89 15.66 9.73
N ARG A 102 14.63 16.04 10.99
CA ARG A 102 13.65 17.08 11.33
C ARG A 102 13.82 18.40 10.57
N PRO A 103 15.02 18.98 10.41
CA PRO A 103 15.18 20.22 9.67
C PRO A 103 15.00 20.10 8.15
N LEU A 104 14.98 18.87 7.60
CA LEU A 104 14.85 18.57 6.18
C LEU A 104 13.40 18.25 5.75
N VAL A 105 12.46 18.27 6.71
CA VAL A 105 11.07 17.81 6.49
C VAL A 105 10.10 18.86 6.97
N ASP A 106 9.25 19.34 6.06
CA ASP A 106 8.22 20.34 6.36
C ASP A 106 7.00 19.74 7.03
N SER A 107 6.57 18.58 6.56
CA SER A 107 5.43 17.89 7.13
C SER A 107 5.60 16.36 7.17
N VAL A 108 4.91 15.73 8.12
CA VAL A 108 4.89 14.27 8.29
C VAL A 108 3.48 13.80 8.51
N ARG A 109 3.01 12.90 7.66
CA ARG A 109 1.74 12.20 7.83
C ARG A 109 1.99 10.70 8.02
N ARG A 110 1.20 10.04 8.85
CA ARG A 110 1.31 8.61 9.09
C ARG A 110 -0.03 7.95 8.88
N SER A 111 0.00 6.77 8.29
CA SER A 111 -1.17 5.92 8.12
C SER A 111 -0.80 4.46 8.29
N ALA A 112 -1.79 3.64 8.65
CA ALA A 112 -1.59 2.21 8.78
C ALA A 112 -2.88 1.46 8.41
N GLY A 113 -2.70 0.19 8.07
CA GLY A 113 -3.84 -0.61 7.67
C GLY A 113 -3.51 -2.06 7.41
N ILE A 114 -4.41 -2.69 6.70
CA ILE A 114 -4.34 -4.10 6.36
C ILE A 114 -4.43 -4.27 4.84
N VAL A 115 -3.71 -5.25 4.32
CA VAL A 115 -3.95 -5.81 2.98
C VAL A 115 -4.99 -6.92 3.13
N THR A 116 -6.07 -6.83 2.37
CA THR A 116 -7.19 -7.78 2.45
C THR A 116 -7.11 -8.84 1.35
N GLN A 117 -6.55 -8.45 0.21
CA GLN A 117 -6.40 -9.30 -0.97
C GLN A 117 -5.15 -8.90 -1.72
N ALA A 118 -4.35 -9.88 -2.15
CA ALA A 118 -3.17 -9.62 -2.97
C ALA A 118 -2.83 -10.80 -3.88
N VAL A 119 -2.18 -10.48 -5.00
CA VAL A 119 -1.53 -11.42 -5.91
C VAL A 119 -0.08 -11.01 -6.12
N ASN A 120 0.77 -11.95 -6.51
CA ASN A 120 2.20 -11.72 -6.78
C ASN A 120 2.93 -11.04 -5.61
N GLN A 121 2.70 -11.50 -4.39
CA GLN A 121 3.19 -10.87 -3.16
C GLN A 121 4.72 -10.75 -3.09
N GLU A 122 5.44 -11.66 -3.76
CA GLU A 122 6.92 -11.64 -3.81
C GLU A 122 7.50 -10.67 -4.87
N ALA A 123 6.64 -10.05 -5.69
CA ALA A 123 7.10 -9.17 -6.75
C ALA A 123 7.56 -7.81 -6.20
N VAL A 124 8.83 -7.50 -6.39
CA VAL A 124 9.44 -6.22 -6.05
C VAL A 124 9.71 -5.43 -7.32
N ASN A 125 8.86 -4.48 -7.62
CA ASN A 125 8.98 -3.62 -8.80
C ASN A 125 9.26 -2.16 -8.41
N PRO A 126 10.02 -1.41 -9.24
CA PRO A 126 10.43 -0.05 -8.89
C PRO A 126 9.30 0.97 -8.91
N ILE A 127 8.26 0.76 -9.73
CA ILE A 127 7.13 1.69 -9.82
C ILE A 127 5.95 1.13 -9.03
N GLY A 128 5.36 1.95 -8.17
CA GLY A 128 4.15 1.61 -7.45
C GLY A 128 3.09 2.68 -7.65
N GLN A 129 1.85 2.29 -7.83
CA GLN A 129 0.71 3.19 -7.96
C GLN A 129 -0.37 2.82 -6.96
N ALA A 130 -0.89 3.82 -6.26
CA ALA A 130 -2.00 3.71 -5.34
C ALA A 130 -3.22 4.44 -5.88
N TRP A 131 -4.40 3.84 -5.68
CA TRP A 131 -5.72 4.44 -5.88
C TRP A 131 -6.45 4.40 -4.56
N LEU A 132 -6.92 5.55 -4.09
CA LEU A 132 -7.57 5.70 -2.80
C LEU A 132 -9.06 6.00 -2.97
N PHE A 133 -9.87 5.33 -2.16
CA PHE A 133 -11.33 5.40 -2.23
C PHE A 133 -11.95 5.70 -0.87
N LYS A 134 -13.08 6.41 -0.91
CA LYS A 134 -14.00 6.58 0.23
C LYS A 134 -15.16 5.62 0.04
N VAL A 135 -15.28 4.64 0.91
CA VAL A 135 -16.32 3.60 0.84
C VAL A 135 -17.00 3.49 2.19
N LYS A 136 -18.34 3.57 2.22
CA LYS A 136 -19.08 3.32 3.48
C LYS A 136 -18.78 1.91 3.97
N SER A 137 -18.50 1.74 5.26
CA SER A 137 -18.05 0.47 5.85
C SER A 137 -18.95 -0.73 5.50
N LYS A 138 -20.27 -0.52 5.38
CA LYS A 138 -21.23 -1.57 4.98
C LYS A 138 -21.00 -2.09 3.56
N ASN A 139 -20.36 -1.30 2.69
CA ASN A 139 -20.11 -1.62 1.28
C ASN A 139 -18.68 -2.15 1.03
N ALA A 140 -17.80 -2.13 2.05
CA ALA A 140 -16.44 -2.64 1.91
C ALA A 140 -16.37 -4.10 1.40
N PRO A 141 -17.21 -5.04 1.91
CA PRO A 141 -17.22 -6.40 1.39
C PRO A 141 -17.54 -6.47 -0.11
N ALA A 142 -18.51 -5.67 -0.59
CA ALA A 142 -18.89 -5.62 -2.00
C ALA A 142 -17.77 -5.04 -2.88
N PHE A 143 -17.01 -4.05 -2.35
CA PHE A 143 -15.83 -3.52 -3.04
C PHE A 143 -14.77 -4.60 -3.24
N TYR A 144 -14.42 -5.34 -2.19
CA TYR A 144 -13.42 -6.40 -2.27
C TYR A 144 -13.88 -7.56 -3.16
N GLU A 145 -15.16 -7.93 -3.12
CA GLU A 145 -15.72 -8.94 -4.03
C GLU A 145 -15.61 -8.50 -5.51
N ALA A 146 -15.93 -7.23 -5.80
CA ALA A 146 -15.78 -6.69 -7.15
C ALA A 146 -14.32 -6.68 -7.61
N TYR A 147 -13.39 -6.30 -6.72
CA TYR A 147 -11.95 -6.31 -7.03
C TYR A 147 -11.40 -7.73 -7.21
N SER A 148 -11.85 -8.70 -6.41
CA SER A 148 -11.50 -10.12 -6.57
C SER A 148 -11.80 -10.64 -7.98
N LYS A 149 -12.96 -10.25 -8.55
CA LYS A 149 -13.32 -10.63 -9.92
C LYS A 149 -12.36 -10.03 -10.98
N VAL A 150 -11.82 -8.85 -10.72
CA VAL A 150 -10.76 -8.29 -11.58
C VAL A 150 -9.48 -9.12 -11.43
N MET A 151 -9.05 -9.42 -10.19
CA MET A 151 -7.84 -10.21 -9.95
C MET A 151 -7.90 -11.60 -10.60
N ASP A 152 -9.07 -12.22 -10.65
CA ASP A 152 -9.29 -13.52 -11.29
C ASP A 152 -9.14 -13.50 -12.84
N LYS A 153 -9.22 -12.33 -13.46
CA LYS A 153 -9.23 -12.17 -14.92
C LYS A 153 -8.03 -11.46 -15.48
N PHE A 154 -7.35 -10.68 -14.65
CA PHE A 154 -6.17 -9.91 -15.04
C PHE A 154 -4.87 -10.67 -14.75
N ASP A 155 -3.97 -10.64 -15.73
CA ASP A 155 -2.58 -11.03 -15.55
C ASP A 155 -1.77 -9.80 -15.11
N PHE A 156 -1.66 -9.61 -13.79
CA PHE A 156 -0.92 -8.48 -13.23
C PHE A 156 0.59 -8.68 -13.39
N PRO A 157 1.31 -7.67 -13.94
CA PRO A 157 2.76 -7.78 -14.19
C PRO A 157 3.61 -7.74 -12.92
N GLY A 158 3.04 -7.33 -11.81
CA GLY A 158 3.70 -7.21 -10.51
C GLY A 158 2.71 -7.44 -9.38
N PHE A 159 3.10 -7.02 -8.16
CA PHE A 159 2.17 -7.03 -7.03
C PHE A 159 0.89 -6.27 -7.41
N SER A 160 -0.24 -6.82 -7.03
CA SER A 160 -1.51 -6.08 -7.02
C SER A 160 -2.34 -6.50 -5.82
N GLY A 161 -2.89 -5.53 -5.10
CA GLY A 161 -3.69 -5.81 -3.91
C GLY A 161 -4.64 -4.69 -3.55
N ALA A 162 -5.62 -5.01 -2.72
CA ALA A 162 -6.53 -4.06 -2.12
C ALA A 162 -6.56 -4.24 -0.60
N GLY A 163 -6.79 -3.15 0.11
CA GLY A 163 -6.81 -3.19 1.55
C GLY A 163 -7.52 -2.01 2.17
N GLN A 164 -7.47 -1.97 3.49
CA GLN A 164 -8.13 -0.96 4.31
C GLN A 164 -7.11 -0.07 4.99
N ILE A 165 -7.37 1.24 4.97
CA ILE A 165 -6.71 2.22 5.83
C ILE A 165 -7.47 2.24 7.16
N THR A 166 -6.83 1.76 8.23
CA THR A 166 -7.47 1.65 9.55
C THR A 166 -7.07 2.78 10.49
N HIS A 167 -5.94 3.45 10.23
CA HIS A 167 -5.40 4.53 11.06
C HIS A 167 -4.85 5.65 10.15
N GLY A 168 -4.93 6.89 10.61
CA GLY A 168 -4.34 8.03 9.91
C GLY A 168 -5.08 8.44 8.64
N VAL A 169 -6.39 8.26 8.61
CA VAL A 169 -7.26 8.71 7.50
C VAL A 169 -7.29 10.23 7.49
N SER A 170 -6.97 10.86 6.35
CA SER A 170 -6.92 12.33 6.25
C SER A 170 -8.20 12.93 5.64
N ASN A 171 -8.67 12.44 4.50
CA ASN A 171 -9.82 13.01 3.78
C ASN A 171 -11.01 12.06 3.70
N GLY A 172 -11.03 11.02 4.55
CA GLY A 172 -12.07 10.00 4.57
C GLY A 172 -11.78 8.79 3.68
N GLU A 173 -10.62 8.72 3.04
CA GLU A 173 -10.15 7.53 2.33
C GLU A 173 -9.97 6.39 3.32
N ASN A 174 -10.56 5.25 3.00
CA ASN A 174 -10.50 4.08 3.88
C ASN A 174 -10.26 2.77 3.15
N ILE A 175 -10.27 2.78 1.82
CA ILE A 175 -9.89 1.64 0.99
C ILE A 175 -8.85 2.10 -0.03
N PHE A 176 -7.89 1.24 -0.31
CA PHE A 176 -6.91 1.43 -1.36
C PHE A 176 -6.86 0.22 -2.29
N ILE A 177 -6.47 0.47 -3.55
CA ILE A 177 -5.89 -0.49 -4.47
C ILE A 177 -4.45 -0.06 -4.70
N TYR A 178 -3.53 -1.02 -4.74
CA TYR A 178 -2.12 -0.76 -5.01
C TYR A 178 -1.58 -1.78 -6.00
N ALA A 179 -0.83 -1.31 -6.99
CA ALA A 179 -0.17 -2.18 -7.96
C ALA A 179 1.25 -1.73 -8.23
N THR A 180 2.11 -2.67 -8.66
CA THR A 180 3.51 -2.39 -8.98
C THR A 180 3.84 -2.77 -10.42
N TYR A 181 4.83 -2.06 -11.01
CA TYR A 181 5.20 -2.17 -12.41
C TYR A 181 6.71 -2.12 -12.57
N GLU A 182 7.24 -2.78 -13.60
CA GLU A 182 8.67 -2.78 -13.93
C GLU A 182 9.21 -1.38 -14.29
N ASN A 183 8.38 -0.55 -14.90
CA ASN A 183 8.75 0.79 -15.35
C ASN A 183 7.51 1.66 -15.56
N LEU A 184 7.72 2.98 -15.75
CA LEU A 184 6.63 3.93 -15.98
C LEU A 184 5.82 3.64 -17.24
N ASN A 185 6.44 3.12 -18.32
CA ASN A 185 5.69 2.78 -19.52
C ASN A 185 4.67 1.67 -19.21
N SER A 186 5.08 0.64 -18.46
CA SER A 186 4.16 -0.43 -18.03
C SER A 186 3.03 0.09 -17.16
N ALA A 187 3.30 1.09 -16.29
CA ALA A 187 2.28 1.74 -15.49
C ALA A 187 1.31 2.57 -16.34
N PHE A 188 1.81 3.36 -17.30
CA PHE A 188 0.98 4.20 -18.17
C PHE A 188 0.14 3.42 -19.18
N THR A 189 0.61 2.25 -19.58
CA THR A 189 -0.10 1.37 -20.52
C THR A 189 -0.88 0.26 -19.84
N PHE A 190 -0.94 0.27 -18.49
CA PHE A 190 -1.72 -0.69 -17.74
C PHE A 190 -3.21 -0.54 -18.07
N GLY A 191 -3.85 -1.65 -18.39
CA GLY A 191 -5.26 -1.73 -18.71
C GLY A 191 -5.60 -3.06 -19.38
N PRO A 192 -6.89 -3.25 -19.73
CA PRO A 192 -7.36 -4.47 -20.36
C PRO A 192 -6.66 -4.76 -21.69
N LYS A 193 -6.19 -6.00 -21.88
CA LYS A 193 -5.51 -6.47 -23.09
C LYS A 193 -6.41 -7.36 -23.95
N ASN A 194 -7.58 -7.73 -23.44
CA ASN A 194 -8.55 -8.58 -24.13
C ASN A 194 -9.98 -8.30 -23.61
N ASP A 195 -10.99 -8.84 -24.31
CA ASP A 195 -12.40 -8.60 -24.01
C ASP A 195 -12.82 -9.09 -22.60
N ASN A 196 -12.21 -10.17 -22.08
CA ASN A 196 -12.53 -10.68 -20.74
C ASN A 196 -12.04 -9.72 -19.65
N GLU A 197 -10.81 -9.22 -19.80
CA GLU A 197 -10.25 -8.21 -18.90
C GLU A 197 -11.06 -6.91 -18.99
N ALA A 198 -11.39 -6.46 -20.22
CA ALA A 198 -12.18 -5.26 -20.44
C ALA A 198 -13.57 -5.36 -19.76
N LYS A 199 -14.19 -6.52 -19.87
CA LYS A 199 -15.47 -6.78 -19.21
C LYS A 199 -15.36 -6.77 -17.69
N ALA A 200 -14.37 -7.46 -17.12
CA ALA A 200 -14.15 -7.48 -15.67
C ALA A 200 -13.87 -6.07 -15.11
N PHE A 201 -13.12 -5.26 -15.85
CA PHE A 201 -12.81 -3.88 -15.47
C PHE A 201 -14.07 -2.98 -15.52
N ALA A 202 -14.89 -3.13 -16.57
CA ALA A 202 -16.15 -2.40 -16.69
C ALA A 202 -17.13 -2.77 -15.57
N GLU A 203 -17.29 -4.06 -15.27
CA GLU A 203 -18.14 -4.55 -14.18
C GLU A 203 -17.67 -4.06 -12.80
N PHE A 204 -16.36 -3.96 -12.59
CA PHE A 204 -15.81 -3.37 -11.36
C PHE A 204 -16.24 -1.91 -11.18
N PHE A 205 -16.05 -1.07 -12.20
CA PHE A 205 -16.44 0.34 -12.13
C PHE A 205 -17.96 0.55 -12.07
N GLU A 206 -18.74 -0.26 -12.78
CA GLU A 206 -20.20 -0.22 -12.72
C GLU A 206 -20.68 -0.55 -11.29
N THR A 207 -20.15 -1.63 -10.70
CA THR A 207 -20.54 -2.07 -9.36
C THR A 207 -20.08 -1.09 -8.28
N THR A 208 -18.83 -0.65 -8.32
CA THR A 208 -18.25 0.20 -7.27
C THR A 208 -18.65 1.66 -7.39
N GLY A 209 -18.93 2.14 -8.61
CA GLY A 209 -19.35 3.51 -8.88
C GLY A 209 -20.62 3.95 -8.17
N GLU A 210 -21.45 3.00 -7.73
CA GLU A 210 -22.67 3.29 -6.96
C GLU A 210 -22.38 3.69 -5.49
N PHE A 211 -21.22 3.29 -4.94
CA PHE A 211 -20.96 3.43 -3.51
C PHE A 211 -19.52 3.76 -3.11
N ALA A 212 -18.58 3.74 -4.05
CA ALA A 212 -17.18 4.10 -3.83
C ALA A 212 -16.87 5.42 -4.53
N GLU A 213 -16.43 6.41 -3.76
CA GLU A 213 -15.92 7.68 -4.29
C GLU A 213 -14.42 7.56 -4.49
N PHE A 214 -13.95 7.69 -5.74
CA PHE A 214 -12.52 7.84 -6.01
C PHE A 214 -12.03 9.15 -5.43
N SER A 215 -10.99 9.11 -4.61
CA SER A 215 -10.46 10.29 -3.95
C SER A 215 -9.21 10.80 -4.65
N GLN A 216 -8.17 9.98 -4.73
CA GLN A 216 -6.90 10.39 -5.31
C GLN A 216 -6.06 9.19 -5.75
N THR A 217 -5.00 9.49 -6.52
CA THR A 217 -3.97 8.53 -6.89
C THR A 217 -2.59 9.16 -6.77
N PHE A 218 -1.60 8.35 -6.48
CA PHE A 218 -0.20 8.75 -6.60
C PHE A 218 0.65 7.61 -7.15
N THR A 219 1.76 7.99 -7.79
CA THR A 219 2.75 7.04 -8.30
C THR A 219 4.09 7.30 -7.61
N ARG A 220 4.69 6.25 -7.08
CA ARG A 220 6.00 6.28 -6.43
C ARG A 220 7.06 5.55 -7.23
N VAL A 221 8.31 5.96 -7.05
CA VAL A 221 9.50 5.26 -7.53
C VAL A 221 10.27 4.76 -6.32
N LEU A 222 10.54 3.47 -6.30
CA LEU A 222 11.32 2.82 -5.24
C LEU A 222 12.78 3.28 -5.29
N ILE A 223 13.29 3.82 -4.19
CA ILE A 223 14.69 4.18 -3.98
C ILE A 223 15.43 2.98 -3.38
N LYS A 224 14.80 2.35 -2.38
CA LYS A 224 15.38 1.22 -1.65
C LYS A 224 14.31 0.25 -1.15
N ASN A 225 14.68 -1.02 -1.14
CA ASN A 225 13.92 -2.09 -0.47
C ASN A 225 14.87 -2.88 0.43
N THR A 226 14.41 -3.20 1.65
CA THR A 226 15.17 -4.02 2.61
C THR A 226 14.77 -5.49 2.59
N SER A 227 13.91 -5.93 1.66
CA SER A 227 13.61 -7.37 1.53
C SER A 227 14.90 -8.15 1.22
N LYS A 228 15.14 -9.21 1.98
CA LYS A 228 16.28 -10.12 1.82
C LYS A 228 16.01 -11.13 0.72
#